data_424676ae5ce7178c3431e2e4b329c98e
#
_entry.id   424676ae5ce7178c3431e2e4b329c98e
#
_cell.length_a   1.000
_cell.length_b   1.000
_cell.length_c   1.000
_cell.angle_alpha   90.00
_cell.angle_beta   90.00
_cell.angle_gamma   90.00
#
_symmetry.space_group_name_H-M   'P 1'
#
loop_
_entity.id
_entity.type
_entity.pdbx_description
1 polymer ?
#
loop_
_entity_poly.entity_id
_entity_poly.type
_entity_poly.pdbx_seq_one_letter_code
_entity_poly.pdbx_strand_id
1 'polypeptide(L)'
;MRRFVSKFLMFFVILLMLLQPVRAEASQYFADDTYACLNATKKIEKEYQIKKHLLTTISSVETGRWNEKEQQSLAWPWTINAQGKGQFFKTKAEAVKAIKKLQAQGVKSIDVGCMQINLSYHGKAFKSIEDALDPQKNVTYAAKYLKSLYLKKGKDWLKAAMAYHSTTPHKAQRYKKKIVSAYEVVRMASKDNDERLFGERIEAQKAALKEVRKAPAAPVAAASSLRCFRAAAVSSVPSPAITASSSTRSSSSSLVAAL
;
A
#
# COMPACT_ATOMS: atom_id res chain seq x y z
N MET A 1 15.16 -17.27 56.48
CA MET A 1 15.77 -16.69 55.25
C MET A 1 15.24 -17.28 53.96
N ARG A 2 15.00 -18.59 53.76
CA ARG A 2 14.52 -19.18 52.50
C ARG A 2 13.15 -18.67 52.01
N ARG A 3 12.21 -18.34 52.90
CA ARG A 3 10.84 -17.84 52.50
C ARG A 3 10.80 -16.39 52.04
N PHE A 4 11.79 -15.55 52.41
CA PHE A 4 11.88 -14.15 51.96
C PHE A 4 12.46 -14.05 50.53
N VAL A 5 13.46 -14.88 50.20
CA VAL A 5 14.10 -14.92 48.87
C VAL A 5 13.09 -15.37 47.79
N SER A 6 12.21 -16.35 48.10
CA SER A 6 11.22 -16.85 47.19
C SER A 6 10.17 -15.77 46.83
N LYS A 7 9.71 -14.96 47.77
CA LYS A 7 8.77 -13.87 47.51
C LYS A 7 9.34 -12.73 46.70
N PHE A 8 10.65 -12.43 46.92
CA PHE A 8 11.36 -11.40 46.17
C PHE A 8 11.59 -11.80 44.71
N LEU A 9 11.95 -13.07 44.48
CA LEU A 9 12.15 -13.63 43.14
C LEU A 9 10.81 -13.63 42.35
N MET A 10 9.68 -13.99 42.99
CA MET A 10 8.38 -13.99 42.35
C MET A 10 7.91 -12.58 41.99
N PHE A 11 8.19 -11.58 42.83
CA PHE A 11 7.87 -10.18 42.55
C PHE A 11 8.71 -9.62 41.38
N PHE A 12 9.98 -10.03 41.28
CA PHE A 12 10.86 -9.61 40.20
C PHE A 12 10.49 -10.23 38.85
N VAL A 13 10.02 -11.48 38.84
CA VAL A 13 9.54 -12.15 37.63
C VAL A 13 8.23 -11.51 37.14
N ILE A 14 7.33 -11.17 38.05
CA ILE A 14 6.05 -10.48 37.70
C ILE A 14 6.35 -9.07 37.15
N LEU A 15 7.28 -8.34 37.74
CA LEU A 15 7.69 -7.02 37.24
C LEU A 15 8.36 -7.09 35.84
N LEU A 16 9.14 -8.12 35.57
CA LEU A 16 9.73 -8.38 34.24
C LEU A 16 8.67 -8.74 33.18
N MET A 17 7.61 -9.46 33.56
CA MET A 17 6.51 -9.79 32.66
C MET A 17 5.62 -8.59 32.30
N LEU A 18 5.54 -7.57 33.17
CA LEU A 18 4.79 -6.33 32.93
C LEU A 18 5.49 -5.33 32.02
N LEU A 19 6.79 -5.52 31.74
CA LEU A 19 7.59 -4.61 30.92
C LEU A 19 7.71 -5.02 29.43
N GLN A 20 7.14 -6.16 29.04
CA GLN A 20 7.38 -6.74 27.71
C GLN A 20 6.42 -6.28 26.58
N PRO A 21 5.13 -5.90 26.78
CA PRO A 21 4.21 -5.68 25.65
C PRO A 21 4.42 -4.37 24.88
N VAL A 22 4.92 -3.32 25.49
CA VAL A 22 4.96 -1.97 24.90
C VAL A 22 5.89 -1.85 23.67
N ARG A 23 6.97 -2.64 23.61
CA ARG A 23 7.92 -2.58 22.50
C ARG A 23 7.43 -3.30 21.25
N ALA A 24 6.64 -4.36 21.38
CA ALA A 24 6.12 -5.13 20.25
C ALA A 24 5.02 -4.36 19.50
N GLU A 25 4.10 -3.71 20.20
CA GLU A 25 3.02 -2.91 19.58
C GLU A 25 3.54 -1.69 18.84
N ALA A 26 4.53 -0.98 19.38
CA ALA A 26 5.13 0.18 18.70
C ALA A 26 5.81 -0.23 17.40
N SER A 27 6.51 -1.36 17.36
CA SER A 27 7.17 -1.87 16.14
C SER A 27 6.15 -2.27 15.07
N GLN A 28 5.04 -2.88 15.45
CA GLN A 28 3.97 -3.27 14.52
C GLN A 28 3.22 -2.05 13.97
N TYR A 29 2.96 -1.04 14.79
CA TYR A 29 2.33 0.21 14.37
C TYR A 29 3.18 0.96 13.31
N PHE A 30 4.50 1.04 13.48
CA PHE A 30 5.39 1.64 12.48
C PHE A 30 5.51 0.82 11.20
N ALA A 31 5.41 -0.51 11.27
CA ALA A 31 5.41 -1.36 10.09
C ALA A 31 4.15 -1.14 9.25
N ASP A 32 2.99 -0.98 9.87
CA ASP A 32 1.72 -0.71 9.19
C ASP A 32 1.74 0.66 8.47
N ASP A 33 2.31 1.70 9.07
CA ASP A 33 2.44 3.02 8.44
C ASP A 33 3.34 3.00 7.20
N THR A 34 4.37 2.16 7.16
CA THR A 34 5.29 2.03 6.02
C THR A 34 4.55 1.60 4.75
N TYR A 35 3.56 0.74 4.87
CA TYR A 35 2.78 0.25 3.73
C TYR A 35 1.42 0.92 3.56
N ALA A 36 1.05 1.86 4.44
CA ALA A 36 -0.28 2.46 4.44
C ALA A 36 -0.64 3.14 3.10
N CYS A 37 0.29 3.91 2.52
CA CYS A 37 0.09 4.52 1.21
C CYS A 37 0.03 3.48 0.09
N LEU A 38 0.92 2.49 0.10
CA LEU A 38 0.97 1.42 -0.91
C LEU A 38 -0.32 0.60 -0.91
N ASN A 39 -0.82 0.23 0.27
CA ASN A 39 -2.07 -0.53 0.42
C ASN A 39 -3.28 0.29 -0.04
N ALA A 40 -3.32 1.58 0.33
CA ALA A 40 -4.37 2.48 -0.11
C ALA A 40 -4.36 2.66 -1.63
N THR A 41 -3.20 2.92 -2.25
CA THR A 41 -3.10 3.11 -3.70
C THR A 41 -3.49 1.87 -4.48
N LYS A 42 -3.00 0.67 -4.12
CA LYS A 42 -3.36 -0.60 -4.78
C LYS A 42 -4.86 -0.89 -4.73
N LYS A 43 -5.48 -0.67 -3.57
CA LYS A 43 -6.93 -0.86 -3.39
C LYS A 43 -7.73 0.11 -4.25
N ILE A 44 -7.42 1.41 -4.16
CA ILE A 44 -8.17 2.48 -4.82
C ILE A 44 -7.96 2.47 -6.35
N GLU A 45 -6.78 2.10 -6.84
CA GLU A 45 -6.56 1.88 -8.29
C GLU A 45 -7.58 0.91 -8.88
N LYS A 46 -7.78 -0.23 -8.20
CA LYS A 46 -8.73 -1.26 -8.61
C LYS A 46 -10.17 -0.74 -8.53
N GLU A 47 -10.54 -0.11 -7.42
CA GLU A 47 -11.89 0.38 -7.16
C GLU A 47 -12.32 1.45 -8.18
N TYR A 48 -11.43 2.40 -8.49
CA TYR A 48 -11.69 3.51 -9.42
C TYR A 48 -11.31 3.21 -10.87
N GLN A 49 -10.87 1.98 -11.18
CA GLN A 49 -10.44 1.57 -12.52
C GLN A 49 -9.36 2.52 -13.08
N ILE A 50 -8.43 2.92 -12.24
CA ILE A 50 -7.27 3.68 -12.64
C ILE A 50 -6.22 2.71 -13.18
N LYS A 51 -5.41 3.15 -14.12
CA LYS A 51 -4.33 2.34 -14.66
C LYS A 51 -3.47 1.74 -13.55
N LYS A 52 -3.29 0.42 -13.58
CA LYS A 52 -2.50 -0.33 -12.59
C LYS A 52 -1.15 0.35 -12.37
N HIS A 53 -0.72 0.46 -11.13
CA HIS A 53 0.51 1.11 -10.66
C HIS A 53 0.55 2.65 -10.75
N LEU A 54 -0.42 3.33 -11.36
CA LEU A 54 -0.32 4.77 -11.57
C LEU A 54 -0.46 5.58 -10.28
N LEU A 55 -1.44 5.29 -9.41
CA LEU A 55 -1.56 5.97 -8.11
C LEU A 55 -0.36 5.66 -7.22
N THR A 56 0.10 4.40 -7.22
CA THR A 56 1.30 3.99 -6.48
C THR A 56 2.53 4.76 -6.98
N THR A 57 2.67 4.94 -8.29
CA THR A 57 3.76 5.72 -8.88
C THR A 57 3.69 7.19 -8.47
N ILE A 58 2.51 7.82 -8.60
CA ILE A 58 2.34 9.22 -8.18
C ILE A 58 2.69 9.36 -6.71
N SER A 59 2.14 8.51 -5.85
CA SER A 59 2.41 8.52 -4.41
C SER A 59 3.90 8.38 -4.09
N SER A 60 4.61 7.47 -4.76
CA SER A 60 6.05 7.28 -4.60
C SER A 60 6.87 8.50 -5.06
N VAL A 61 6.45 9.18 -6.14
CA VAL A 61 7.10 10.42 -6.61
C VAL A 61 6.87 11.59 -5.66
N GLU A 62 5.69 11.67 -5.05
CA GLU A 62 5.29 12.77 -4.15
C GLU A 62 5.92 12.64 -2.76
N THR A 63 5.91 11.45 -2.16
CA THR A 63 6.26 11.26 -0.74
C THR A 63 7.16 10.06 -0.49
N GLY A 64 7.80 9.53 -1.53
CA GLY A 64 8.64 8.34 -1.43
C GLY A 64 9.86 8.56 -0.54
N ARG A 65 10.07 7.59 0.36
CA ARG A 65 11.28 7.40 1.16
C ARG A 65 11.89 6.06 0.82
N TRP A 66 13.22 6.02 0.69
CA TRP A 66 13.92 4.76 0.47
C TRP A 66 13.69 3.79 1.63
N ASN A 67 13.31 2.58 1.29
CA ASN A 67 13.12 1.49 2.25
C ASN A 67 14.15 0.40 1.95
N GLU A 68 15.09 0.21 2.87
CA GLU A 68 16.20 -0.76 2.71
C GLU A 68 15.70 -2.21 2.62
N LYS A 69 14.65 -2.56 3.37
CA LYS A 69 14.10 -3.91 3.34
C LYS A 69 13.47 -4.25 2.00
N GLU A 70 12.73 -3.30 1.43
CA GLU A 70 12.01 -3.50 0.18
C GLU A 70 12.83 -3.11 -1.05
N GLN A 71 14.04 -2.54 -0.86
CA GLN A 71 14.92 -2.02 -1.92
C GLN A 71 14.19 -1.12 -2.93
N GLN A 72 13.24 -0.34 -2.43
CA GLN A 72 12.43 0.59 -3.23
C GLN A 72 11.99 1.81 -2.42
N SER A 73 11.53 2.84 -3.12
CA SER A 73 10.95 4.02 -2.50
C SER A 73 9.48 3.80 -2.18
N LEU A 74 9.12 3.82 -0.90
CA LEU A 74 7.76 3.72 -0.41
C LEU A 74 7.23 5.09 0.03
N ALA A 75 6.02 5.42 -0.37
CA ALA A 75 5.37 6.67 0.03
C ALA A 75 5.06 6.66 1.54
N TRP A 76 5.33 7.81 2.20
CA TRP A 76 5.11 7.97 3.64
C TRP A 76 3.88 8.81 3.94
N PRO A 77 2.91 8.32 4.71
CA PRO A 77 1.63 9.00 4.90
C PRO A 77 1.72 10.29 5.70
N TRP A 78 2.65 10.39 6.65
CA TRP A 78 2.81 11.55 7.52
C TRP A 78 3.80 12.54 6.92
N THR A 79 3.55 12.90 5.65
CA THR A 79 4.37 13.83 4.87
C THR A 79 3.61 15.12 4.62
N ILE A 80 4.26 16.23 4.84
CA ILE A 80 3.75 17.54 4.44
C ILE A 80 4.81 18.29 3.61
N ASN A 81 4.34 19.17 2.72
CA ASN A 81 5.18 20.14 2.04
C ASN A 81 4.55 21.53 2.18
N ALA A 82 5.31 22.46 2.69
CA ALA A 82 4.90 23.84 2.84
C ALA A 82 6.05 24.75 2.43
N GLN A 83 5.75 25.78 1.62
CA GLN A 83 6.75 26.74 1.14
C GLN A 83 7.97 26.08 0.46
N GLY A 84 7.76 24.97 -0.25
CA GLY A 84 8.82 24.21 -0.92
C GLY A 84 9.69 23.35 0.01
N LYS A 85 9.34 23.25 1.30
CA LYS A 85 10.05 22.44 2.29
C LYS A 85 9.22 21.19 2.64
N GLY A 86 9.67 20.03 2.16
CA GLY A 86 9.10 18.72 2.52
C GLY A 86 9.54 18.28 3.93
N GLN A 87 8.61 17.74 4.71
CA GLN A 87 8.87 17.23 6.06
C GLN A 87 8.18 15.90 6.25
N PHE A 88 8.89 14.96 6.88
CA PHE A 88 8.38 13.63 7.23
C PHE A 88 8.27 13.53 8.74
N PHE A 89 7.09 13.18 9.24
CA PHE A 89 6.83 13.01 10.67
C PHE A 89 6.77 11.53 11.03
N LYS A 90 7.07 11.20 12.27
CA LYS A 90 7.01 9.82 12.75
C LYS A 90 5.56 9.34 12.89
N THR A 91 4.66 10.24 13.28
CA THR A 91 3.27 9.92 13.56
C THR A 91 2.31 10.90 12.89
N LYS A 92 1.06 10.46 12.70
CA LYS A 92 -0.04 11.32 12.24
C LYS A 92 -0.24 12.54 13.14
N ALA A 93 -0.18 12.34 14.47
CA ALA A 93 -0.37 13.40 15.46
C ALA A 93 0.68 14.52 15.33
N GLU A 94 1.95 14.15 15.09
CA GLU A 94 3.02 15.12 14.84
C GLU A 94 2.78 15.92 13.55
N ALA A 95 2.37 15.26 12.46
CA ALA A 95 2.04 15.92 11.21
C ALA A 95 0.86 16.90 11.37
N VAL A 96 -0.21 16.47 12.06
CA VAL A 96 -1.37 17.34 12.38
C VAL A 96 -0.92 18.58 13.17
N LYS A 97 -0.11 18.39 14.21
CA LYS A 97 0.42 19.49 15.04
C LYS A 97 1.22 20.48 14.21
N ALA A 98 2.06 19.98 13.30
CA ALA A 98 2.87 20.82 12.40
C ALA A 98 1.98 21.60 11.42
N ILE A 99 0.96 20.99 10.83
CA ILE A 99 0.02 21.68 9.93
C ILE A 99 -0.72 22.78 10.68
N LYS A 100 -1.28 22.50 11.87
CA LYS A 100 -1.97 23.51 12.70
C LYS A 100 -1.05 24.70 13.03
N LYS A 101 0.23 24.41 13.36
CA LYS A 101 1.23 25.46 13.61
C LYS A 101 1.49 26.34 12.37
N LEU A 102 1.65 25.71 11.20
CA LEU A 102 1.86 26.45 9.94
C LEU A 102 0.64 27.31 9.59
N GLN A 103 -0.57 26.78 9.75
CA GLN A 103 -1.82 27.52 9.53
C GLN A 103 -1.95 28.73 10.47
N ALA A 104 -1.59 28.57 11.75
CA ALA A 104 -1.56 29.68 12.72
C ALA A 104 -0.54 30.79 12.35
N GLN A 105 0.51 30.42 11.61
CA GLN A 105 1.49 31.35 11.04
C GLN A 105 1.05 31.96 9.69
N GLY A 106 -0.20 31.73 9.25
CA GLY A 106 -0.74 32.25 8.00
C GLY A 106 -0.35 31.47 6.75
N VAL A 107 0.35 30.32 6.88
CA VAL A 107 0.71 29.49 5.73
C VAL A 107 -0.52 28.74 5.23
N LYS A 108 -1.02 29.08 4.05
CA LYS A 108 -2.23 28.51 3.45
C LYS A 108 -1.92 27.31 2.54
N SER A 109 -0.86 27.39 1.74
CA SER A 109 -0.49 26.35 0.79
C SER A 109 0.34 25.26 1.48
N ILE A 110 -0.30 24.18 1.84
CA ILE A 110 0.30 23.01 2.51
C ILE A 110 -0.18 21.77 1.78
N ASP A 111 0.76 21.00 1.22
CA ASP A 111 0.48 19.71 0.60
C ASP A 111 0.61 18.61 1.67
N VAL A 112 -0.33 17.65 1.69
CA VAL A 112 -0.41 16.67 2.78
C VAL A 112 -0.65 15.24 2.30
N GLY A 113 -0.07 14.29 3.04
CA GLY A 113 -0.37 12.88 2.93
C GLY A 113 0.26 12.19 1.71
N CYS A 114 -0.13 10.94 1.49
CA CYS A 114 0.39 10.05 0.45
C CYS A 114 0.46 10.67 -0.95
N MET A 115 -0.52 11.50 -1.28
CA MET A 115 -0.72 12.05 -2.62
C MET A 115 -0.46 13.56 -2.70
N GLN A 116 0.09 14.16 -1.64
CA GLN A 116 0.41 15.60 -1.53
C GLN A 116 -0.75 16.50 -1.98
N ILE A 117 -1.91 16.30 -1.35
CA ILE A 117 -3.10 17.12 -1.63
C ILE A 117 -2.95 18.50 -0.99
N ASN A 118 -3.03 19.55 -1.80
CA ASN A 118 -2.91 20.94 -1.33
C ASN A 118 -4.17 21.37 -0.58
N LEU A 119 -4.03 21.76 0.70
CA LEU A 119 -5.14 22.15 1.55
C LEU A 119 -5.77 23.49 1.15
N SER A 120 -5.03 24.40 0.49
CA SER A 120 -5.59 25.65 0.02
C SER A 120 -6.57 25.47 -1.13
N TYR A 121 -6.27 24.56 -2.06
CA TYR A 121 -7.10 24.31 -3.24
C TYR A 121 -8.16 23.22 -3.01
N HIS A 122 -7.85 22.24 -2.17
CA HIS A 122 -8.61 21.00 -2.03
C HIS A 122 -9.08 20.72 -0.58
N GLY A 123 -8.79 21.61 0.38
CA GLY A 123 -9.05 21.39 1.80
C GLY A 123 -10.53 21.14 2.12
N LYS A 124 -11.46 21.74 1.35
CA LYS A 124 -12.92 21.52 1.50
C LYS A 124 -13.38 20.08 1.20
N ALA A 125 -12.51 19.25 0.59
CA ALA A 125 -12.79 17.85 0.31
C ALA A 125 -12.70 16.94 1.56
N PHE A 126 -12.11 17.45 2.64
CA PHE A 126 -11.89 16.73 3.89
C PHE A 126 -12.63 17.40 5.04
N LYS A 127 -13.09 16.58 5.99
CA LYS A 127 -13.79 17.09 7.19
C LYS A 127 -12.82 17.72 8.19
N SER A 128 -11.55 17.28 8.18
CA SER A 128 -10.52 17.76 9.09
C SER A 128 -9.11 17.54 8.49
N ILE A 129 -8.08 18.07 9.13
CA ILE A 129 -6.66 17.80 8.81
C ILE A 129 -6.36 16.31 9.00
N GLU A 130 -6.91 15.72 10.04
CA GLU A 130 -6.78 14.30 10.35
C GLU A 130 -7.35 13.41 9.22
N ASP A 131 -8.45 13.83 8.61
CA ASP A 131 -9.04 13.19 7.42
C ASP A 131 -8.16 13.36 6.18
N ALA A 132 -7.60 14.54 5.98
CA ALA A 132 -6.71 14.83 4.85
C ALA A 132 -5.41 14.01 4.90
N LEU A 133 -4.94 13.66 6.11
CA LEU A 133 -3.79 12.79 6.32
C LEU A 133 -4.14 11.30 6.35
N ASP A 134 -5.42 10.91 6.44
CA ASP A 134 -5.82 9.50 6.39
C ASP A 134 -5.47 8.91 5.02
N PRO A 135 -4.66 7.83 4.94
CA PRO A 135 -4.19 7.29 3.67
C PRO A 135 -5.32 6.91 2.71
N GLN A 136 -6.39 6.27 3.21
CA GLN A 136 -7.52 5.86 2.36
C GLN A 136 -8.26 7.09 1.81
N LYS A 137 -8.55 8.09 2.66
CA LYS A 137 -9.29 9.30 2.27
C LYS A 137 -8.45 10.17 1.34
N ASN A 138 -7.16 10.34 1.65
CA ASN A 138 -6.21 11.10 0.84
C ASN A 138 -6.09 10.52 -0.57
N VAL A 139 -5.84 9.20 -0.68
CA VAL A 139 -5.72 8.50 -1.96
C VAL A 139 -7.06 8.46 -2.70
N THR A 140 -8.19 8.25 -2.00
CA THR A 140 -9.52 8.26 -2.63
C THR A 140 -9.82 9.62 -3.28
N TYR A 141 -9.51 10.71 -2.59
CA TYR A 141 -9.68 12.04 -3.17
C TYR A 141 -8.79 12.24 -4.40
N ALA A 142 -7.50 11.89 -4.29
CA ALA A 142 -6.56 11.97 -5.39
C ALA A 142 -7.01 11.16 -6.62
N ALA A 143 -7.55 9.96 -6.40
CA ALA A 143 -8.09 9.10 -7.45
C ALA A 143 -9.24 9.76 -8.20
N LYS A 144 -10.21 10.34 -7.48
CA LYS A 144 -11.33 11.09 -8.07
C LYS A 144 -10.83 12.27 -8.89
N TYR A 145 -9.88 13.03 -8.35
CA TYR A 145 -9.29 14.17 -9.03
C TYR A 145 -8.53 13.73 -10.29
N LEU A 146 -7.66 12.72 -10.19
CA LEU A 146 -6.93 12.17 -11.32
C LEU A 146 -7.87 11.63 -12.42
N LYS A 147 -8.97 10.95 -12.03
CA LYS A 147 -9.98 10.47 -12.98
C LYS A 147 -10.67 11.64 -13.71
N SER A 148 -10.96 12.73 -13.02
CA SER A 148 -11.52 13.92 -13.64
C SER A 148 -10.56 14.55 -14.66
N LEU A 149 -9.25 14.56 -14.32
CA LEU A 149 -8.21 15.02 -15.25
C LEU A 149 -8.07 14.09 -16.45
N TYR A 150 -8.14 12.77 -16.24
CA TYR A 150 -8.13 11.79 -17.33
C TYR A 150 -9.22 12.07 -18.37
N LEU A 151 -10.44 12.30 -17.91
CA LEU A 151 -11.56 12.64 -18.80
C LEU A 151 -11.31 13.97 -19.54
N LYS A 152 -10.83 14.99 -18.84
CA LYS A 152 -10.54 16.32 -19.41
C LYS A 152 -9.33 16.31 -20.37
N LYS A 153 -8.44 15.36 -20.26
CA LYS A 153 -7.21 15.26 -21.07
C LYS A 153 -7.29 14.21 -22.19
N GLY A 154 -8.51 13.93 -22.66
CA GLY A 154 -8.74 13.03 -23.79
C GLY A 154 -8.54 11.56 -23.46
N LYS A 155 -8.81 11.15 -22.22
CA LYS A 155 -8.63 9.79 -21.71
C LYS A 155 -7.18 9.29 -21.80
N ASP A 156 -6.23 10.19 -21.53
CA ASP A 156 -4.81 9.93 -21.51
C ASP A 156 -4.30 10.01 -20.06
N TRP A 157 -3.87 8.88 -19.51
CA TRP A 157 -3.40 8.78 -18.13
C TRP A 157 -2.10 9.55 -17.88
N LEU A 158 -1.20 9.59 -18.87
CA LEU A 158 0.05 10.32 -18.73
C LEU A 158 -0.21 11.83 -18.68
N LYS A 159 -1.06 12.33 -19.58
CA LYS A 159 -1.49 13.74 -19.56
C LYS A 159 -2.24 14.09 -18.28
N ALA A 160 -3.05 13.16 -17.75
CA ALA A 160 -3.74 13.34 -16.47
C ALA A 160 -2.74 13.46 -15.31
N ALA A 161 -1.75 12.57 -15.23
CA ALA A 161 -0.70 12.60 -14.22
C ALA A 161 0.14 13.88 -14.30
N MET A 162 0.50 14.32 -15.50
CA MET A 162 1.19 15.60 -15.71
C MET A 162 0.36 16.78 -15.18
N ALA A 163 -0.93 16.82 -15.49
CA ALA A 163 -1.84 17.88 -15.07
C ALA A 163 -2.16 17.81 -13.57
N TYR A 164 -2.09 16.64 -12.97
CA TYR A 164 -2.21 16.43 -11.52
C TYR A 164 -1.16 17.26 -10.77
N HIS A 165 0.09 17.19 -11.21
CA HIS A 165 1.17 17.93 -10.60
C HIS A 165 1.16 19.42 -10.96
N SER A 166 0.96 19.74 -12.24
CA SER A 166 0.95 21.14 -12.68
C SER A 166 0.38 21.32 -14.10
N THR A 167 -0.35 22.38 -14.29
CA THR A 167 -0.76 22.84 -15.63
C THR A 167 0.30 23.68 -16.33
N THR A 168 1.35 24.12 -15.62
CA THR A 168 2.47 24.89 -16.19
C THR A 168 3.34 23.99 -17.07
N PRO A 169 3.50 24.26 -18.39
CA PRO A 169 4.11 23.33 -19.34
C PRO A 169 5.48 22.78 -18.94
N HIS A 170 6.43 23.63 -18.54
CA HIS A 170 7.78 23.19 -18.18
C HIS A 170 7.79 22.34 -16.89
N LYS A 171 6.91 22.63 -15.91
CA LYS A 171 6.76 21.81 -14.69
C LYS A 171 6.14 20.45 -15.03
N ALA A 172 5.10 20.44 -15.84
CA ALA A 172 4.44 19.23 -16.31
C ALA A 172 5.41 18.31 -17.08
N GLN A 173 6.27 18.86 -17.94
CA GLN A 173 7.27 18.09 -18.69
C GLN A 173 8.37 17.51 -17.78
N ARG A 174 8.83 18.22 -16.76
CA ARG A 174 9.76 17.66 -15.76
C ARG A 174 9.12 16.54 -14.97
N TYR A 175 7.86 16.72 -14.59
CA TYR A 175 7.11 15.70 -13.87
C TYR A 175 6.87 14.45 -14.73
N LYS A 176 6.57 14.61 -16.03
CA LYS A 176 6.46 13.50 -16.98
C LYS A 176 7.68 12.57 -16.91
N LYS A 177 8.90 13.13 -16.97
CA LYS A 177 10.14 12.34 -16.88
C LYS A 177 10.20 11.52 -15.59
N LYS A 178 9.85 12.14 -14.44
CA LYS A 178 9.82 11.45 -13.14
C LYS A 178 8.81 10.32 -13.11
N ILE A 179 7.58 10.57 -13.58
CA ILE A 179 6.50 9.57 -13.59
C ILE A 179 6.84 8.38 -14.49
N VAL A 180 7.34 8.61 -15.70
CA VAL A 180 7.70 7.52 -16.62
C VAL A 180 8.79 6.63 -16.02
N SER A 181 9.85 7.22 -15.46
CA SER A 181 10.92 6.46 -14.81
C SER A 181 10.41 5.70 -13.57
N ALA A 182 9.67 6.38 -12.69
CA ALA A 182 9.15 5.75 -11.47
C ALA A 182 8.10 4.66 -11.74
N TYR A 183 7.32 4.80 -12.82
CA TYR A 183 6.33 3.79 -13.20
C TYR A 183 6.97 2.44 -13.52
N GLU A 184 8.08 2.44 -14.24
CA GLU A 184 8.80 1.20 -14.54
C GLU A 184 9.38 0.56 -13.27
N VAL A 185 9.94 1.36 -12.36
CA VAL A 185 10.43 0.86 -11.06
C VAL A 185 9.31 0.22 -10.25
N VAL A 186 8.17 0.90 -10.10
CA VAL A 186 7.01 0.38 -9.36
C VAL A 186 6.45 -0.89 -10.02
N ARG A 187 6.40 -0.93 -11.34
CA ARG A 187 5.93 -2.09 -12.09
C ARG A 187 6.83 -3.31 -11.89
N MET A 188 8.15 -3.14 -11.95
CA MET A 188 9.12 -4.20 -11.72
C MET A 188 9.05 -4.71 -10.28
N ALA A 189 9.09 -3.82 -9.29
CA ALA A 189 8.98 -4.19 -7.89
C ALA A 189 7.65 -4.93 -7.56
N SER A 190 6.56 -4.57 -8.24
CA SER A 190 5.30 -5.30 -8.09
C SER A 190 5.37 -6.72 -8.67
N LYS A 191 6.06 -6.92 -9.80
CA LYS A 191 6.24 -8.23 -10.41
C LYS A 191 7.10 -9.13 -9.53
N ASP A 192 8.24 -8.62 -9.05
CA ASP A 192 9.15 -9.36 -8.18
C ASP A 192 8.46 -9.77 -6.88
N ASN A 193 7.64 -8.89 -6.30
CA ASN A 193 6.84 -9.21 -5.12
C ASN A 193 5.76 -10.28 -5.40
N ASP A 194 5.10 -10.23 -6.57
CA ASP A 194 4.10 -11.23 -6.94
C ASP A 194 4.77 -12.61 -7.14
N GLU A 195 5.96 -12.67 -7.77
CA GLU A 195 6.74 -13.90 -7.95
C GLU A 195 7.24 -14.47 -6.61
N ARG A 196 7.73 -13.63 -5.70
CA ARG A 196 8.16 -14.04 -4.36
C ARG A 196 7.00 -14.61 -3.56
N LEU A 197 5.86 -13.91 -3.50
CA LEU A 197 4.67 -14.37 -2.79
C LEU A 197 4.10 -15.67 -3.37
N PHE A 198 4.20 -15.86 -4.69
CA PHE A 198 3.83 -17.11 -5.33
C PHE A 198 4.74 -18.25 -4.87
N GLY A 199 6.06 -18.04 -4.86
CA GLY A 199 7.03 -19.00 -4.34
C GLY A 199 6.77 -19.39 -2.89
N GLU A 200 6.57 -18.40 -1.99
CA GLU A 200 6.25 -18.62 -0.58
C GLU A 200 4.97 -19.46 -0.40
N ARG A 201 3.92 -19.20 -1.19
CA ARG A 201 2.67 -19.99 -1.15
C ARG A 201 2.89 -21.45 -1.58
N ILE A 202 3.68 -21.69 -2.62
CA ILE A 202 4.01 -23.04 -3.08
C ILE A 202 4.78 -23.80 -2.00
N GLU A 203 5.78 -23.17 -1.37
CA GLU A 203 6.53 -23.82 -0.28
C GLU A 203 5.66 -24.09 0.96
N ALA A 204 4.80 -23.16 1.35
CA ALA A 204 3.83 -23.36 2.43
C ALA A 204 2.86 -24.53 2.12
N GLN A 205 2.38 -24.63 0.88
CA GLN A 205 1.51 -25.70 0.45
C GLN A 205 2.22 -27.07 0.46
N LYS A 206 3.48 -27.13 0.00
CA LYS A 206 4.31 -28.35 0.09
C LYS A 206 4.53 -28.79 1.54
N ALA A 207 4.81 -27.83 2.43
CA ALA A 207 4.97 -28.12 3.86
C ALA A 207 3.69 -28.68 4.48
N ALA A 208 2.53 -28.08 4.19
CA ALA A 208 1.24 -28.56 4.67
C ALA A 208 0.91 -29.98 4.16
N LEU A 209 1.18 -30.27 2.89
CA LEU A 209 1.00 -31.61 2.32
C LEU A 209 1.91 -32.65 2.97
N LYS A 210 3.15 -32.27 3.34
CA LYS A 210 4.08 -33.15 4.04
C LYS A 210 3.58 -33.51 5.44
N GLU A 211 2.99 -32.55 6.15
CA GLU A 211 2.39 -32.79 7.47
C GLU A 211 1.15 -33.69 7.38
N VAL A 212 0.27 -33.48 6.41
CA VAL A 212 -0.89 -34.36 6.17
C VAL A 212 -0.46 -35.80 5.88
N ARG A 213 0.63 -36.01 5.12
CA ARG A 213 1.18 -37.35 4.84
C ARG A 213 1.81 -38.04 6.05
N LYS A 214 2.28 -37.26 7.04
CA LYS A 214 2.85 -37.80 8.28
C LYS A 214 1.80 -38.12 9.32
N ALA A 215 0.60 -37.56 9.23
CA ALA A 215 -0.49 -37.85 10.14
C ALA A 215 -0.86 -39.33 10.02
N PRO A 216 -0.93 -40.09 11.13
CA PRO A 216 -1.37 -41.47 11.10
C PRO A 216 -2.80 -41.51 10.56
N ALA A 217 -3.06 -42.50 9.66
CA ALA A 217 -4.40 -42.71 9.12
C ALA A 217 -5.37 -42.87 10.29
N ALA A 218 -6.38 -41.99 10.35
CA ALA A 218 -7.42 -42.12 11.36
C ALA A 218 -8.06 -43.52 11.23
N PRO A 219 -8.31 -44.23 12.33
CA PRO A 219 -8.95 -45.53 12.26
C PRO A 219 -10.30 -45.36 11.56
N VAL A 220 -10.49 -46.12 10.48
CA VAL A 220 -11.76 -46.18 9.77
C VAL A 220 -12.77 -46.78 10.72
N ALA A 221 -13.50 -45.96 11.46
CA ALA A 221 -14.65 -46.42 12.20
C ALA A 221 -15.67 -46.97 11.19
N ALA A 222 -15.99 -48.24 11.30
CA ALA A 222 -16.96 -48.91 10.46
C ALA A 222 -18.31 -48.19 10.54
N ALA A 223 -18.60 -47.35 9.57
CA ALA A 223 -19.89 -46.72 9.40
C ALA A 223 -20.78 -47.65 8.60
N SER A 224 -21.44 -48.58 9.29
CA SER A 224 -22.65 -49.25 8.82
C SER A 224 -23.83 -48.29 9.04
N SER A 225 -24.21 -47.55 8.05
CA SER A 225 -25.61 -47.19 7.75
C SER A 225 -25.65 -46.35 6.47
N LEU A 226 -25.91 -47.03 5.38
CA LEU A 226 -26.36 -46.44 4.13
C LEU A 226 -27.69 -45.73 4.34
N ARG A 227 -27.75 -44.43 4.15
CA ARG A 227 -28.96 -43.74 3.67
C ARG A 227 -28.58 -42.89 2.47
N CYS A 228 -29.13 -43.30 1.35
CA CYS A 228 -29.09 -42.58 0.08
C CYS A 228 -29.58 -41.15 0.23
N PHE A 229 -28.77 -40.19 -0.17
CA PHE A 229 -29.26 -38.89 -0.62
C PHE A 229 -28.80 -38.64 -2.06
N ARG A 230 -29.80 -38.36 -2.85
CA ARG A 230 -29.84 -38.19 -4.30
C ARG A 230 -28.97 -37.00 -4.73
N ALA A 231 -28.25 -37.20 -5.82
CA ALA A 231 -27.43 -36.22 -6.51
C ALA A 231 -28.24 -34.95 -6.91
N ALA A 232 -27.68 -33.80 -6.60
CA ALA A 232 -28.05 -32.57 -7.25
C ALA A 232 -26.81 -32.00 -7.97
N ALA A 233 -27.02 -31.59 -9.19
CA ALA A 233 -26.05 -31.28 -10.21
C ALA A 233 -25.02 -30.21 -9.80
N VAL A 234 -23.75 -30.51 -10.04
CA VAL A 234 -22.66 -29.52 -10.02
C VAL A 234 -22.54 -28.94 -11.43
N SER A 235 -22.84 -27.67 -11.53
CA SER A 235 -22.67 -26.85 -12.72
C SER A 235 -21.18 -26.59 -12.97
N SER A 236 -20.75 -26.84 -14.19
CA SER A 236 -19.40 -26.71 -14.71
C SER A 236 -18.90 -25.25 -14.73
N VAL A 237 -17.73 -25.03 -14.14
CA VAL A 237 -16.95 -23.81 -14.29
C VAL A 237 -15.99 -24.00 -15.47
N PRO A 238 -15.98 -23.14 -16.49
CA PRO A 238 -15.06 -23.26 -17.61
C PRO A 238 -13.64 -22.81 -17.23
N SER A 239 -12.65 -23.62 -17.58
CA SER A 239 -11.21 -23.30 -17.54
C SER A 239 -10.86 -22.18 -18.52
N PRO A 240 -10.02 -21.20 -18.15
CA PRO A 240 -9.54 -20.23 -19.12
C PRO A 240 -8.40 -20.84 -19.98
N ALA A 241 -8.56 -20.76 -21.28
CA ALA A 241 -7.56 -21.14 -22.27
C ALA A 241 -6.31 -20.26 -22.19
N ILE A 242 -5.14 -20.88 -22.12
CA ILE A 242 -3.83 -20.22 -22.22
C ILE A 242 -3.52 -20.06 -23.70
N THR A 243 -3.63 -18.84 -24.22
CA THR A 243 -3.04 -18.48 -25.51
C THR A 243 -1.64 -17.93 -25.29
N ALA A 244 -0.64 -18.66 -25.74
CA ALA A 244 0.73 -18.21 -25.83
C ALA A 244 0.86 -17.17 -26.95
N SER A 245 1.22 -15.93 -26.59
CA SER A 245 1.60 -14.89 -27.54
C SER A 245 3.09 -14.61 -27.39
N SER A 246 3.86 -14.96 -28.41
CA SER A 246 5.26 -14.58 -28.61
C SER A 246 5.35 -13.09 -28.90
N SER A 247 6.03 -12.33 -28.03
CA SER A 247 6.28 -10.90 -28.24
C SER A 247 7.78 -10.66 -28.45
N THR A 248 8.12 -10.27 -29.66
CA THR A 248 9.41 -9.73 -30.09
C THR A 248 9.71 -8.39 -29.41
N ARG A 249 10.96 -8.20 -29.02
CA ARG A 249 11.52 -6.93 -28.51
C ARG A 249 11.30 -5.80 -29.51
N SER A 250 10.66 -4.74 -29.09
CA SER A 250 10.68 -3.46 -29.79
C SER A 250 11.05 -2.32 -28.84
N SER A 251 11.82 -1.42 -29.42
CA SER A 251 12.62 -0.34 -28.84
C SER A 251 11.83 0.71 -28.05
N SER A 252 12.56 1.52 -27.30
CA SER A 252 12.22 2.58 -26.33
C SER A 252 11.03 3.55 -26.62
N SER A 253 10.41 3.51 -27.79
CA SER A 253 9.20 4.28 -28.11
C SER A 253 7.92 3.71 -27.50
N SER A 254 7.89 2.44 -27.11
CA SER A 254 6.71 1.78 -26.49
C SER A 254 6.43 2.18 -25.06
N LEU A 255 7.41 2.75 -24.34
CA LEU A 255 7.26 3.08 -22.91
C LEU A 255 6.26 4.20 -22.66
N VAL A 256 6.22 5.18 -23.57
CA VAL A 256 5.31 6.35 -23.42
C VAL A 256 3.84 5.97 -23.70
N ALA A 257 3.63 4.97 -24.56
CA ALA A 257 2.29 4.47 -24.86
C ALA A 257 1.73 3.58 -23.72
N ALA A 258 2.61 3.09 -22.85
CA ALA A 258 2.21 2.24 -21.73
C ALA A 258 1.70 3.02 -20.50
N LEU A 259 1.91 4.33 -20.39
CA LEU A 259 1.32 5.26 -19.43
C LEU A 259 0.15 6.00 -20.05
#